data_cb84912322590635e3bf5a8f7827bd69
#
_entry.id   cb84912322590635e3bf5a8f7827bd69
#
_cell.length_a   1.000
_cell.length_b   1.000
_cell.length_c   1.000
_cell.angle_alpha   90.00
_cell.angle_beta   90.00
_cell.angle_gamma   90.00
#
_symmetry.space_group_name_H-M   'P 1'
#
loop_
_entity.id
_entity.type
_entity.pdbx_description
1 polymer ?
#
loop_
_entity_poly.entity_id
_entity_poly.type
_entity_poly.pdbx_seq_one_letter_code
_entity_poly.pdbx_strand_id
1 'polypeptide(L)'
;MGKLIGKNQTNQLTSNLSIKKQYLSQNKELFGKEIFLELTKKSKTSKTVMIHDTWYDVLQNEFSKDYWKSLTGSVRNLYKTKVIYPNAKKVFNAFNSTPFDQVKVVIIGQDPYHGAGQAHGLSFSVEKDTKIPASLQNIYKELNSDLNIPIPNTGNLQSWANQGVLLLNTVLTVEANEANSHKNLGWEIFTKAAIEAISKESKN
;
A
#
# COMPACT_ATOMS: atom_id res chain seq x y z
N MET A 1 -10.44 4.96 -48.91
CA MET A 1 -9.34 3.97 -48.77
C MET A 1 -9.16 3.66 -47.28
N GLY A 2 -9.78 2.58 -46.79
CA GLY A 2 -9.65 2.13 -45.43
C GLY A 2 -8.36 1.29 -45.28
N LYS A 3 -7.47 1.70 -44.37
CA LYS A 3 -6.29 0.89 -44.03
C LYS A 3 -6.76 -0.32 -43.19
N LEU A 4 -6.63 -1.51 -43.76
CA LEU A 4 -6.71 -2.78 -43.05
C LEU A 4 -5.59 -2.85 -42.01
N ILE A 5 -5.95 -2.83 -40.73
CA ILE A 5 -5.03 -3.17 -39.63
C ILE A 5 -4.71 -4.67 -39.78
N GLY A 6 -3.46 -4.99 -40.00
CA GLY A 6 -3.02 -6.34 -40.37
C GLY A 6 -3.34 -7.37 -39.26
N LYS A 7 -3.82 -8.53 -39.65
CA LYS A 7 -4.18 -9.68 -38.80
C LYS A 7 -3.09 -10.05 -37.77
N ASN A 8 -1.83 -9.71 -37.99
CA ASN A 8 -0.73 -9.98 -37.06
C ASN A 8 -0.75 -9.11 -35.79
N GLN A 9 -1.22 -7.85 -35.86
CA GLN A 9 -1.31 -7.00 -34.67
C GLN A 9 -2.48 -7.39 -33.77
N THR A 10 -3.58 -7.86 -34.36
CA THR A 10 -4.75 -8.35 -33.59
C THR A 10 -4.42 -9.66 -32.88
N ASN A 11 -3.67 -10.56 -33.50
CA ASN A 11 -3.25 -11.82 -32.86
C ASN A 11 -2.25 -11.61 -31.73
N GLN A 12 -1.33 -10.64 -31.85
CA GLN A 12 -0.37 -10.31 -30.80
C GLN A 12 -1.05 -9.64 -29.59
N LEU A 13 -2.05 -8.79 -29.84
CA LEU A 13 -2.87 -8.16 -28.79
C LEU A 13 -3.75 -9.17 -28.05
N THR A 14 -4.34 -10.14 -28.76
CA THR A 14 -5.15 -11.21 -28.16
C THR A 14 -4.32 -12.22 -27.39
N SER A 15 -3.13 -12.59 -27.88
CA SER A 15 -2.21 -13.47 -27.15
C SER A 15 -1.67 -12.83 -25.88
N ASN A 16 -1.29 -11.55 -25.93
CA ASN A 16 -0.86 -10.80 -24.76
C ASN A 16 -1.97 -10.64 -23.72
N LEU A 17 -3.23 -10.50 -24.15
CA LEU A 17 -4.39 -10.42 -23.26
C LEU A 17 -4.69 -11.77 -22.60
N SER A 18 -4.54 -12.87 -23.35
CA SER A 18 -4.72 -14.24 -22.85
C SER A 18 -3.65 -14.61 -21.82
N ILE A 19 -2.38 -14.34 -22.10
CA ILE A 19 -1.26 -14.56 -21.19
C ILE A 19 -1.44 -13.72 -19.91
N LYS A 20 -1.87 -12.45 -20.05
CA LYS A 20 -2.13 -11.57 -18.94
C LYS A 20 -3.28 -12.05 -18.06
N LYS A 21 -4.37 -12.55 -18.64
CA LYS A 21 -5.50 -13.15 -17.92
C LYS A 21 -5.11 -14.41 -17.17
N GLN A 22 -4.31 -15.28 -17.82
CA GLN A 22 -3.81 -16.52 -17.20
C GLN A 22 -2.87 -16.23 -16.03
N TYR A 23 -1.93 -15.28 -16.20
CA TYR A 23 -1.04 -14.84 -15.13
C TYR A 23 -1.81 -14.28 -13.92
N LEU A 24 -2.82 -13.46 -14.18
CA LEU A 24 -3.67 -12.87 -13.14
C LEU A 24 -4.54 -13.90 -12.42
N SER A 25 -5.09 -14.89 -13.15
CA SER A 25 -5.87 -15.96 -12.54
C SER A 25 -5.04 -16.86 -11.63
N GLN A 26 -3.77 -17.08 -12.00
CA GLN A 26 -2.81 -17.86 -11.22
C GLN A 26 -2.24 -17.10 -10.01
N ASN A 27 -2.29 -15.77 -10.04
CA ASN A 27 -1.73 -14.89 -9.00
C ASN A 27 -2.80 -13.98 -8.37
N LYS A 28 -4.06 -14.42 -8.38
CA LYS A 28 -5.19 -13.65 -7.85
C LYS A 28 -4.99 -13.20 -6.40
N GLU A 29 -4.38 -14.04 -5.59
CA GLU A 29 -4.06 -13.75 -4.19
C GLU A 29 -2.96 -12.69 -4.04
N LEU A 30 -2.09 -12.53 -5.06
CA LEU A 30 -1.02 -11.53 -5.08
C LEU A 30 -1.49 -10.15 -5.55
N PHE A 31 -2.60 -10.07 -6.27
CA PHE A 31 -3.01 -8.85 -6.97
C PHE A 31 -4.29 -8.23 -6.45
N GLY A 32 -4.95 -8.72 -5.48
CA GLY A 32 -6.21 -8.18 -4.97
C GLY A 32 -7.33 -7.99 -6.02
N LYS A 33 -8.57 -7.93 -5.54
CA LYS A 33 -9.76 -7.86 -6.42
C LYS A 33 -9.79 -6.65 -7.36
N GLU A 34 -9.28 -5.51 -6.93
CA GLU A 34 -9.34 -4.27 -7.69
C GLU A 34 -8.55 -4.37 -9.00
N ILE A 35 -7.34 -4.91 -8.96
CA ILE A 35 -6.54 -5.14 -10.17
C ILE A 35 -7.19 -6.19 -11.08
N PHE A 36 -7.69 -7.27 -10.50
CA PHE A 36 -8.34 -8.31 -11.27
C PHE A 36 -9.56 -7.78 -12.03
N LEU A 37 -10.41 -6.99 -11.37
CA LEU A 37 -11.60 -6.38 -11.98
C LEU A 37 -11.24 -5.37 -13.08
N GLU A 38 -10.22 -4.53 -12.89
CA GLU A 38 -9.81 -3.57 -13.93
C GLU A 38 -9.13 -4.22 -15.13
N LEU A 39 -8.30 -5.24 -14.92
CA LEU A 39 -7.62 -5.93 -16.01
C LEU A 39 -8.56 -6.86 -16.78
N THR A 40 -9.69 -7.25 -16.20
CA THR A 40 -10.75 -8.00 -16.88
C THR A 40 -11.79 -7.11 -17.56
N LYS A 41 -11.96 -5.86 -17.14
CA LYS A 41 -12.77 -4.85 -17.85
C LYS A 41 -11.93 -4.28 -18.99
N LYS A 42 -12.46 -4.26 -20.20
CA LYS A 42 -11.87 -3.64 -21.41
C LYS A 42 -11.78 -2.10 -21.27
N SER A 43 -11.13 -1.56 -20.27
CA SER A 43 -10.94 -0.13 -20.12
C SER A 43 -9.49 0.26 -20.13
N LYS A 44 -9.20 1.29 -20.92
CA LYS A 44 -7.89 1.88 -21.15
C LYS A 44 -7.25 2.31 -19.85
N THR A 45 -6.06 1.75 -19.56
CA THR A 45 -5.00 2.35 -18.73
C THR A 45 -5.41 3.14 -17.48
N SER A 46 -5.76 2.45 -16.40
CA SER A 46 -5.53 3.01 -15.08
C SER A 46 -4.63 2.05 -14.29
N LYS A 47 -3.52 2.56 -13.74
CA LYS A 47 -2.64 1.78 -12.86
C LYS A 47 -3.37 1.67 -11.51
N THR A 48 -3.96 0.54 -11.25
CA THR A 48 -4.74 0.28 -10.05
C THR A 48 -3.83 0.11 -8.84
N VAL A 49 -4.27 0.60 -7.72
CA VAL A 49 -3.61 0.44 -6.43
C VAL A 49 -3.87 -0.97 -5.91
N MET A 50 -2.78 -1.66 -5.49
CA MET A 50 -2.88 -3.04 -5.01
C MET A 50 -3.16 -3.06 -3.50
N ILE A 51 -4.34 -3.53 -3.11
CA ILE A 51 -4.74 -3.74 -1.72
C ILE A 51 -5.24 -5.18 -1.54
N HIS A 52 -5.00 -5.79 -0.37
CA HIS A 52 -5.44 -7.16 -0.07
C HIS A 52 -6.97 -7.29 -0.17
N ASP A 53 -7.46 -8.44 -0.67
CA ASP A 53 -8.89 -8.68 -0.93
C ASP A 53 -9.78 -8.44 0.29
N THR A 54 -9.35 -8.86 1.50
CA THR A 54 -10.12 -8.65 2.73
C THR A 54 -10.28 -7.17 3.08
N TRP A 55 -9.27 -6.34 2.79
CA TRP A 55 -9.36 -4.89 2.92
C TRP A 55 -10.21 -4.25 1.83
N TYR A 56 -10.13 -4.79 0.60
CA TYR A 56 -10.98 -4.31 -0.48
C TYR A 56 -12.46 -4.48 -0.12
N ASP A 57 -12.85 -5.63 0.44
CA ASP A 57 -14.24 -5.94 0.78
C ASP A 57 -14.84 -4.93 1.78
N VAL A 58 -14.06 -4.46 2.75
CA VAL A 58 -14.54 -3.51 3.76
C VAL A 58 -14.39 -2.04 3.33
N LEU A 59 -13.45 -1.74 2.41
CA LEU A 59 -13.15 -0.37 1.98
C LEU A 59 -13.65 -0.03 0.56
N GLN A 60 -14.33 -0.94 -0.13
CA GLN A 60 -14.73 -0.76 -1.54
C GLN A 60 -15.53 0.52 -1.79
N ASN A 61 -16.34 0.96 -0.82
CA ASN A 61 -17.11 2.19 -0.92
C ASN A 61 -16.24 3.45 -0.95
N GLU A 62 -15.04 3.41 -0.33
CA GLU A 62 -14.10 4.53 -0.31
C GLU A 62 -13.56 4.82 -1.70
N PHE A 63 -13.32 3.78 -2.51
CA PHE A 63 -12.75 3.90 -3.85
C PHE A 63 -13.67 4.59 -4.88
N SER A 64 -14.96 4.72 -4.59
CA SER A 64 -15.94 5.42 -5.43
C SER A 64 -16.09 6.91 -5.08
N LYS A 65 -15.62 7.35 -3.90
CA LYS A 65 -15.77 8.70 -3.38
C LYS A 65 -14.91 9.74 -4.13
N ASP A 66 -15.36 10.98 -4.15
CA ASP A 66 -14.67 12.04 -4.90
C ASP A 66 -13.30 12.39 -4.29
N TYR A 67 -13.16 12.32 -2.95
CA TYR A 67 -11.85 12.53 -2.33
C TYR A 67 -10.82 11.50 -2.81
N TRP A 68 -11.24 10.24 -3.02
CA TRP A 68 -10.36 9.18 -3.51
C TRP A 68 -9.86 9.45 -4.92
N LYS A 69 -10.75 9.90 -5.81
CA LYS A 69 -10.38 10.30 -7.18
C LYS A 69 -9.38 11.46 -7.17
N SER A 70 -9.64 12.49 -6.35
CA SER A 70 -8.76 13.64 -6.18
C SER A 70 -7.39 13.23 -5.62
N LEU A 71 -7.37 12.46 -4.53
CA LEU A 71 -6.17 11.92 -3.88
C LEU A 71 -5.32 11.12 -4.87
N THR A 72 -5.91 10.13 -5.53
CA THR A 72 -5.16 9.25 -6.45
C THR A 72 -4.67 10.00 -7.68
N GLY A 73 -5.43 11.00 -8.16
CA GLY A 73 -5.00 11.90 -9.23
C GLY A 73 -3.77 12.72 -8.84
N SER A 74 -3.80 13.34 -7.66
CA SER A 74 -2.69 14.13 -7.11
C SER A 74 -1.45 13.27 -6.88
N VAL A 75 -1.60 12.13 -6.21
CA VAL A 75 -0.48 11.21 -5.92
C VAL A 75 0.16 10.68 -7.20
N ARG A 76 -0.63 10.29 -8.20
CA ARG A 76 -0.10 9.86 -9.51
C ARG A 76 0.71 10.95 -10.21
N ASN A 77 0.27 12.20 -10.11
CA ASN A 77 1.01 13.33 -10.69
C ASN A 77 2.32 13.58 -9.94
N LEU A 78 2.29 13.51 -8.60
CA LEU A 78 3.48 13.66 -7.77
C LEU A 78 4.55 12.60 -8.10
N TYR A 79 4.17 11.33 -8.25
CA TYR A 79 5.10 10.27 -8.67
C TYR A 79 5.72 10.46 -10.07
N LYS A 80 5.11 11.29 -10.93
CA LYS A 80 5.67 11.62 -12.26
C LYS A 80 6.65 12.78 -12.22
N THR A 81 6.49 13.68 -11.26
CA THR A 81 7.17 14.98 -11.25
C THR A 81 8.19 15.14 -10.13
N LYS A 82 8.10 14.28 -9.10
CA LYS A 82 8.89 14.36 -7.87
C LYS A 82 9.37 12.99 -7.41
N VAL A 83 10.32 12.98 -6.49
CA VAL A 83 10.75 11.76 -5.80
C VAL A 83 9.83 11.54 -4.61
N ILE A 84 9.04 10.48 -4.63
CA ILE A 84 8.03 10.15 -3.62
C ILE A 84 8.35 8.83 -2.95
N TYR A 85 8.18 8.76 -1.64
CA TYR A 85 8.32 7.54 -0.84
C TYR A 85 6.98 7.14 -0.19
N PRO A 86 6.80 5.82 0.04
CA PRO A 86 7.57 4.68 -0.45
C PRO A 86 7.43 4.51 -1.97
N ASN A 87 8.12 3.53 -2.57
CA ASN A 87 7.85 3.13 -3.96
C ASN A 87 6.35 2.88 -4.16
N ALA A 88 5.78 3.25 -5.30
CA ALA A 88 4.35 3.17 -5.57
C ALA A 88 3.75 1.78 -5.32
N LYS A 89 4.51 0.70 -5.56
CA LYS A 89 4.08 -0.69 -5.28
C LYS A 89 3.97 -1.01 -3.78
N LYS A 90 4.57 -0.18 -2.92
CA LYS A 90 4.63 -0.38 -1.46
C LYS A 90 3.71 0.55 -0.67
N VAL A 91 2.94 1.43 -1.32
CA VAL A 91 2.04 2.39 -0.63
C VAL A 91 1.03 1.67 0.27
N PHE A 92 0.50 0.53 -0.17
CA PHE A 92 -0.47 -0.28 0.57
C PHE A 92 0.15 -1.48 1.28
N ASN A 93 1.46 -1.46 1.53
CA ASN A 93 2.16 -2.61 2.11
C ASN A 93 1.63 -3.00 3.50
N ALA A 94 1.21 -2.04 4.33
CA ALA A 94 0.58 -2.32 5.63
C ALA A 94 -0.67 -3.20 5.48
N PHE A 95 -1.54 -2.85 4.55
CA PHE A 95 -2.76 -3.60 4.23
C PHE A 95 -2.49 -4.95 3.59
N ASN A 96 -1.44 -5.04 2.77
CA ASN A 96 -1.07 -6.27 2.07
C ASN A 96 -0.31 -7.25 2.96
N SER A 97 0.41 -6.75 3.97
CA SER A 97 1.15 -7.57 4.92
C SER A 97 0.30 -8.05 6.09
N THR A 98 -0.76 -7.33 6.42
CA THR A 98 -1.68 -7.66 7.51
C THR A 98 -3.11 -7.65 6.98
N PRO A 99 -3.66 -8.80 6.50
CA PRO A 99 -5.05 -8.93 6.08
C PRO A 99 -6.02 -8.45 7.15
N PHE A 100 -7.19 -7.92 6.74
CA PHE A 100 -8.16 -7.31 7.66
C PHE A 100 -8.62 -8.27 8.78
N ASP A 101 -8.91 -9.51 8.42
CA ASP A 101 -9.33 -10.59 9.31
C ASP A 101 -8.21 -11.13 10.21
N GLN A 102 -6.96 -10.72 9.97
CA GLN A 102 -5.80 -11.11 10.77
C GLN A 102 -5.28 -10.00 11.68
N VAL A 103 -5.90 -8.81 11.66
CA VAL A 103 -5.48 -7.69 12.50
C VAL A 103 -5.72 -8.00 13.98
N LYS A 104 -4.65 -8.01 14.77
CA LYS A 104 -4.67 -8.19 16.22
C LYS A 104 -4.33 -6.91 16.97
N VAL A 105 -3.39 -6.13 16.43
CA VAL A 105 -2.90 -4.89 17.01
C VAL A 105 -2.75 -3.85 15.90
N VAL A 106 -3.07 -2.60 16.21
CA VAL A 106 -2.87 -1.47 15.28
C VAL A 106 -1.85 -0.52 15.89
N ILE A 107 -0.79 -0.24 15.16
CA ILE A 107 0.21 0.78 15.50
C ILE A 107 0.12 1.86 14.44
N ILE A 108 -0.16 3.10 14.88
CA ILE A 108 -0.38 4.24 13.98
C ILE A 108 0.85 5.14 14.00
N GLY A 109 1.47 5.30 12.82
CA GLY A 109 2.46 6.34 12.55
C GLY A 109 1.84 7.56 11.88
N GLN A 110 2.64 8.61 11.67
CA GLN A 110 2.19 9.85 11.04
C GLN A 110 2.28 9.76 9.52
N ASP A 111 3.47 9.78 8.97
CA ASP A 111 3.79 9.69 7.55
C ASP A 111 5.02 8.79 7.33
N PRO A 112 5.34 8.38 6.09
CA PRO A 112 6.51 7.57 5.84
C PRO A 112 7.81 8.34 6.12
N TYR A 113 8.88 7.65 6.41
CA TYR A 113 10.22 8.26 6.42
C TYR A 113 10.53 8.85 5.04
N HIS A 114 11.03 10.10 5.05
CA HIS A 114 11.31 10.86 3.84
C HIS A 114 12.76 10.72 3.32
N GLY A 115 13.60 9.94 3.99
CA GLY A 115 14.96 9.64 3.56
C GLY A 115 15.00 8.51 2.52
N ALA A 116 15.96 8.58 1.60
CA ALA A 116 16.14 7.58 0.57
C ALA A 116 16.35 6.17 1.15
N GLY A 117 15.67 5.17 0.59
CA GLY A 117 15.81 3.77 0.99
C GLY A 117 15.20 3.39 2.33
N GLN A 118 14.50 4.31 3.01
CA GLN A 118 13.92 4.03 4.33
C GLN A 118 12.52 3.43 4.25
N ALA A 119 11.56 4.17 3.68
CA ALA A 119 10.15 3.80 3.71
C ALA A 119 9.82 2.63 2.77
N HIS A 120 9.06 1.67 3.29
CA HIS A 120 8.54 0.54 2.51
C HIS A 120 7.07 0.23 2.77
N GLY A 121 6.31 1.22 3.29
CA GLY A 121 4.87 1.16 3.47
C GLY A 121 4.38 0.54 4.78
N LEU A 122 5.28 0.30 5.74
CA LEU A 122 4.95 -0.04 7.12
C LEU A 122 5.39 1.10 8.04
N SER A 123 4.52 1.55 8.96
CA SER A 123 4.86 2.60 9.93
C SER A 123 6.03 2.17 10.83
N PHE A 124 6.90 3.12 11.18
CA PHE A 124 8.12 2.92 12.00
C PHE A 124 9.18 2.00 11.40
N SER A 125 8.86 1.25 10.35
CA SER A 125 9.73 0.25 9.74
C SER A 125 10.57 0.84 8.61
N VAL A 126 11.78 0.32 8.45
CA VAL A 126 12.66 0.66 7.33
C VAL A 126 13.04 -0.58 6.52
N GLU A 127 13.52 -0.39 5.30
CA GLU A 127 14.06 -1.48 4.47
C GLU A 127 15.20 -2.20 5.20
N LYS A 128 15.45 -3.46 4.81
CA LYS A 128 16.58 -4.23 5.33
C LYS A 128 17.88 -3.46 5.10
N ASP A 129 18.82 -3.63 5.99
CA ASP A 129 20.17 -3.02 5.96
C ASP A 129 20.16 -1.47 6.04
N THR A 130 19.04 -0.87 6.38
CA THR A 130 18.92 0.57 6.63
C THR A 130 19.15 0.87 8.12
N LYS A 131 19.84 1.98 8.39
CA LYS A 131 20.05 2.46 9.76
C LYS A 131 18.71 2.61 10.49
N ILE A 132 18.62 2.04 11.69
CA ILE A 132 17.40 2.10 12.51
C ILE A 132 17.13 3.55 12.92
N PRO A 133 15.96 4.12 12.57
CA PRO A 133 15.58 5.49 12.91
C PRO A 133 15.41 5.68 14.43
N ALA A 134 15.61 6.90 14.92
CA ALA A 134 15.52 7.22 16.34
C ALA A 134 14.18 6.85 16.98
N SER A 135 13.06 7.06 16.26
CA SER A 135 11.72 6.67 16.73
C SER A 135 11.61 5.17 16.99
N LEU A 136 12.12 4.34 16.07
CA LEU A 136 12.12 2.88 16.25
C LEU A 136 13.11 2.43 17.33
N GLN A 137 14.27 3.10 17.42
CA GLN A 137 15.21 2.83 18.53
C GLN A 137 14.56 3.05 19.90
N ASN A 138 13.72 4.09 20.03
CA ASN A 138 12.99 4.35 21.28
C ASN A 138 11.98 3.24 21.59
N ILE A 139 11.23 2.77 20.57
CA ILE A 139 10.32 1.62 20.73
C ILE A 139 11.09 0.38 21.20
N TYR A 140 12.23 0.08 20.59
CA TYR A 140 13.04 -1.06 20.99
C TYR A 140 13.64 -0.95 22.40
N LYS A 141 14.04 0.27 22.81
CA LYS A 141 14.51 0.52 24.17
C LYS A 141 13.40 0.28 25.20
N GLU A 142 12.18 0.73 24.90
CA GLU A 142 11.02 0.53 25.77
C GLU A 142 10.69 -0.95 25.90
N LEU A 143 10.62 -1.68 24.80
CA LEU A 143 10.39 -3.14 24.82
C LEU A 143 11.49 -3.89 25.60
N ASN A 144 12.73 -3.45 25.50
CA ASN A 144 13.83 -4.04 26.28
C ASN A 144 13.70 -3.73 27.78
N SER A 145 13.39 -2.48 28.11
CA SER A 145 13.25 -2.02 29.50
C SER A 145 12.08 -2.68 30.23
N ASP A 146 10.92 -2.78 29.55
CA ASP A 146 9.68 -3.27 30.15
C ASP A 146 9.57 -4.81 30.13
N LEU A 147 9.98 -5.44 29.04
CA LEU A 147 9.75 -6.86 28.78
C LEU A 147 11.03 -7.70 28.69
N ASN A 148 12.21 -7.09 28.88
CA ASN A 148 13.53 -7.72 28.70
C ASN A 148 13.72 -8.35 27.31
N ILE A 149 13.01 -7.86 26.27
CA ILE A 149 13.16 -8.32 24.89
C ILE A 149 14.50 -7.80 24.35
N PRO A 150 15.38 -8.66 23.81
CA PRO A 150 16.63 -8.21 23.21
C PRO A 150 16.39 -7.20 22.09
N ILE A 151 17.20 -6.13 22.07
CA ILE A 151 17.11 -5.11 21.00
C ILE A 151 17.51 -5.73 19.67
N PRO A 152 16.62 -5.74 18.65
CA PRO A 152 16.93 -6.27 17.33
C PRO A 152 18.03 -5.45 16.62
N ASN A 153 18.80 -6.11 15.76
CA ASN A 153 19.80 -5.45 14.90
C ASN A 153 19.23 -4.97 13.57
N THR A 154 17.92 -5.13 13.32
CA THR A 154 17.23 -4.72 12.10
C THR A 154 16.11 -3.73 12.41
N GLY A 155 15.86 -2.77 11.51
CA GLY A 155 14.71 -1.86 11.56
C GLY A 155 13.53 -2.33 10.71
N ASN A 156 13.60 -3.55 10.14
CA ASN A 156 12.51 -4.08 9.33
C ASN A 156 11.50 -4.83 10.20
N LEU A 157 10.27 -4.30 10.28
CA LEU A 157 9.18 -4.84 11.10
C LEU A 157 8.22 -5.77 10.34
N GLN A 158 8.61 -6.31 9.17
CA GLN A 158 7.76 -7.22 8.41
C GLN A 158 7.32 -8.44 9.24
N SER A 159 8.17 -8.93 10.14
CA SER A 159 7.83 -10.03 11.05
C SER A 159 6.69 -9.69 12.03
N TRP A 160 6.55 -8.42 12.41
CA TRP A 160 5.42 -7.96 13.24
C TRP A 160 4.13 -7.94 12.41
N ALA A 161 4.19 -7.40 11.19
CA ALA A 161 3.05 -7.38 10.29
C ALA A 161 2.53 -8.80 10.00
N ASN A 162 3.42 -9.76 9.78
CA ASN A 162 3.08 -11.17 9.56
C ASN A 162 2.40 -11.84 10.77
N GLN A 163 2.52 -11.27 11.97
CA GLN A 163 1.88 -11.75 13.20
C GLN A 163 0.53 -11.07 13.49
N GLY A 164 0.08 -10.16 12.63
CA GLY A 164 -1.18 -9.46 12.76
C GLY A 164 -1.05 -8.05 13.36
N VAL A 165 0.15 -7.45 13.36
CA VAL A 165 0.34 -6.04 13.73
C VAL A 165 0.17 -5.16 12.50
N LEU A 166 -0.93 -4.43 12.40
CA LEU A 166 -1.14 -3.45 11.36
C LEU A 166 -0.30 -2.21 11.62
N LEU A 167 0.80 -2.06 10.89
CA LEU A 167 1.74 -0.94 10.97
C LEU A 167 1.31 0.15 9.97
N LEU A 168 0.34 0.99 10.34
CA LEU A 168 -0.33 1.94 9.45
C LEU A 168 0.12 3.39 9.72
N ASN A 169 0.51 4.13 8.69
CA ASN A 169 0.63 5.58 8.76
C ASN A 169 -0.71 6.26 8.45
N THR A 170 -0.99 7.42 9.03
CA THR A 170 -2.16 8.23 8.68
C THR A 170 -2.06 8.82 7.28
N VAL A 171 -0.84 9.13 6.83
CA VAL A 171 -0.50 9.58 5.46
C VAL A 171 0.40 8.52 4.82
N LEU A 172 0.04 8.03 3.63
CA LEU A 172 0.72 6.86 3.05
C LEU A 172 1.86 7.19 2.10
N THR A 173 2.05 8.47 1.76
CA THR A 173 3.11 8.92 0.86
C THR A 173 3.76 10.22 1.37
N VAL A 174 5.00 10.46 0.97
CA VAL A 174 5.76 11.66 1.34
C VAL A 174 6.73 12.04 0.22
N GLU A 175 6.99 13.31 0.00
CA GLU A 175 8.05 13.78 -0.89
C GLU A 175 9.43 13.60 -0.22
N ALA A 176 10.45 13.28 -1.02
CA ALA A 176 11.82 13.11 -0.54
C ALA A 176 12.32 14.36 0.21
N ASN A 177 12.84 14.14 1.42
CA ASN A 177 13.37 15.14 2.34
C ASN A 177 12.36 16.17 2.91
N GLU A 178 11.06 16.02 2.62
CA GLU A 178 9.99 16.95 2.99
C GLU A 178 8.96 16.25 3.90
N ALA A 179 9.24 16.17 5.20
CA ALA A 179 8.30 15.59 6.18
C ALA A 179 6.93 16.27 6.10
N ASN A 180 5.85 15.50 6.23
CA ASN A 180 4.45 15.98 6.16
C ASN A 180 4.03 16.60 4.82
N SER A 181 4.83 16.52 3.76
CA SER A 181 4.54 17.13 2.46
C SER A 181 3.22 16.70 1.82
N HIS A 182 2.70 15.53 2.16
CA HIS A 182 1.44 14.99 1.64
C HIS A 182 0.29 15.03 2.65
N LYS A 183 0.43 15.76 3.77
CA LYS A 183 -0.65 16.04 4.69
C LYS A 183 -1.79 16.77 3.96
N ASN A 184 -3.03 16.45 4.31
CA ASN A 184 -4.24 17.04 3.72
C ASN A 184 -4.48 16.70 2.21
N LEU A 185 -3.74 15.76 1.61
CA LEU A 185 -4.09 15.26 0.28
C LEU A 185 -5.32 14.36 0.28
N GLY A 186 -5.73 13.85 1.45
CA GLY A 186 -6.89 12.96 1.61
C GLY A 186 -6.55 11.56 2.10
N TRP A 187 -5.28 11.24 2.35
CA TRP A 187 -4.87 9.97 2.94
C TRP A 187 -5.53 9.74 4.30
N GLU A 188 -5.63 10.80 5.12
CA GLU A 188 -6.21 10.75 6.45
C GLU A 188 -7.68 10.31 6.44
N ILE A 189 -8.43 10.64 5.39
CA ILE A 189 -9.82 10.20 5.21
C ILE A 189 -9.85 8.68 4.98
N PHE A 190 -9.00 8.18 4.11
CA PHE A 190 -8.92 6.77 3.77
C PHE A 190 -8.44 5.91 4.97
N THR A 191 -7.38 6.33 5.63
CA THR A 191 -6.82 5.58 6.77
C THR A 191 -7.75 5.62 7.98
N LYS A 192 -8.48 6.73 8.19
CA LYS A 192 -9.56 6.82 9.19
C LYS A 192 -10.66 5.80 8.90
N ALA A 193 -11.11 5.68 7.65
CA ALA A 193 -12.11 4.67 7.28
C ALA A 193 -11.64 3.23 7.55
N ALA A 194 -10.35 2.95 7.33
CA ALA A 194 -9.77 1.65 7.67
C ALA A 194 -9.79 1.37 9.17
N ILE A 195 -9.43 2.35 10.00
CA ILE A 195 -9.46 2.23 11.47
C ILE A 195 -10.91 2.05 11.97
N GLU A 196 -11.85 2.80 11.42
CA GLU A 196 -13.28 2.68 11.75
C GLU A 196 -13.85 1.31 11.39
N ALA A 197 -13.40 0.70 10.27
CA ALA A 197 -13.79 -0.65 9.89
C ALA A 197 -13.32 -1.67 10.94
N ILE A 198 -12.05 -1.61 11.38
CA ILE A 198 -11.53 -2.47 12.46
C ILE A 198 -12.33 -2.28 13.74
N SER A 199 -12.58 -1.04 14.14
CA SER A 199 -13.30 -0.74 15.40
C SER A 199 -14.75 -1.26 15.41
N LYS A 200 -15.38 -1.40 14.24
CA LYS A 200 -16.74 -1.95 14.13
C LYS A 200 -16.75 -3.48 14.28
N GLU A 201 -15.76 -4.15 13.69
CA GLU A 201 -15.61 -5.62 13.80
C GLU A 201 -15.21 -6.07 15.21
N SER A 202 -14.35 -5.29 15.88
CA SER A 202 -13.85 -5.62 17.24
C SER A 202 -14.93 -5.50 18.34
N LYS A 203 -16.16 -5.10 18.01
CA LYS A 203 -17.29 -4.99 18.97
C LYS A 203 -18.19 -6.23 18.98
N ASN A 204 -17.87 -7.22 18.17
CA ASN A 204 -18.52 -8.55 18.13
C ASN A 204 -17.55 -9.60 18.68
#